data_e5f078e8ffda1ed09755893e324a7f8e
#
_entry.id   e5f078e8ffda1ed09755893e324a7f8e
#
_cell.length_a   1.000
_cell.length_b   1.000
_cell.length_c   1.000
_cell.angle_alpha   90.00
_cell.angle_beta   90.00
_cell.angle_gamma   90.00
#
_symmetry.space_group_name_H-M   'P 1'
#
loop_
_entity.id
_entity.type
_entity.pdbx_description
1 polymer ?
#
loop_
_entity_poly.entity_id
_entity_poly.type
_entity_poly.pdbx_seq_one_letter_code
_entity_poly.pdbx_strand_id
1 'polypeptide(L)'
;MELKANTTADQFKIIEDQKDEPDLKTAQDFVGGMVQGIQFPNGDYMIMNEEGKLLNLPLNPEATALWRSTFTKDKYLFGYDDWVSGPAILIKKKALKNWAQPFYPRR
;
A
#
# COMPACT_ATOMS: atom_id res chain seq x y z
N MET A 1 -9.09 -22.18 -10.11
CA MET A 1 -8.88 -21.89 -9.74
C MET A 1 -8.19 -21.33 -9.39
N GLU A 2 -7.93 -21.32 -9.45
CA GLU A 2 -7.44 -21.05 -9.10
C GLU A 2 -6.89 -20.28 -8.51
N LEU A 3 -6.83 -20.36 -8.23
CA LEU A 3 -6.39 -19.70 -7.69
C LEU A 3 -5.53 -19.16 -7.41
N LYS A 4 -5.32 -19.34 -7.27
CA LYS A 4 -4.46 -18.90 -7.15
C LYS A 4 -3.94 -18.06 -7.49
N ALA A 5 -4.16 -18.37 -7.97
CA ALA A 5 -3.60 -17.49 -8.48
C ALA A 5 -3.51 -16.24 -7.97
N ASN A 6 -4.23 -15.95 -7.47
CA ASN A 6 -4.05 -14.86 -6.84
C ASN A 6 -2.74 -14.73 -6.45
N THR A 7 -1.96 -14.52 -7.28
CA THR A 7 -0.62 -14.45 -6.94
C THR A 7 -0.31 -13.16 -6.31
N THR A 8 0.72 -13.14 -5.49
CA THR A 8 1.18 -11.93 -4.86
C THR A 8 1.52 -10.86 -5.88
N ALA A 9 2.09 -11.27 -7.01
CA ALA A 9 2.50 -10.32 -8.03
C ALA A 9 1.33 -9.52 -8.58
N ASP A 10 0.14 -10.10 -8.59
CA ASP A 10 -1.04 -9.40 -9.11
C ASP A 10 -1.71 -8.53 -8.06
N GLN A 11 -1.48 -8.81 -6.79
CA GLN A 11 -2.20 -8.12 -5.73
C GLN A 11 -1.28 -7.28 -4.85
N PHE A 12 -0.02 -7.60 -4.80
CA PHE A 12 0.90 -6.91 -3.90
C PHE A 12 2.27 -6.82 -4.55
N LYS A 13 2.67 -5.60 -4.84
CA LYS A 13 3.95 -5.36 -5.50
C LYS A 13 4.87 -4.63 -4.52
N ILE A 14 6.12 -5.09 -4.42
CA ILE A 14 7.10 -4.45 -3.55
C ILE A 14 8.16 -3.81 -4.44
N ILE A 15 8.40 -2.52 -4.23
CA ILE A 15 9.37 -1.74 -4.99
C ILE A 15 10.58 -1.54 -4.10
N GLU A 16 11.72 -2.05 -4.53
CA GLU A 16 12.94 -1.99 -3.74
C GLU A 16 14.01 -1.10 -4.35
N ASP A 17 13.78 -0.60 -5.55
CA ASP A 17 14.78 0.21 -6.26
C ASP A 17 14.10 1.46 -6.76
N GLN A 18 14.76 2.62 -6.62
CA GLN A 18 14.19 3.89 -7.05
C GLN A 18 13.81 3.91 -8.52
N LYS A 19 14.54 3.19 -9.34
CA LYS A 19 14.24 3.19 -10.78
C LYS A 19 12.90 2.54 -11.08
N ASP A 20 12.37 1.75 -10.15
CA ASP A 20 11.10 1.07 -10.33
C ASP A 20 9.94 1.79 -9.64
N GLU A 21 10.20 2.91 -9.01
CA GLU A 21 9.14 3.66 -8.34
C GLU A 21 8.08 4.06 -9.35
N PRO A 22 6.81 3.69 -9.15
CA PRO A 22 5.78 3.98 -10.15
C PRO A 22 5.41 5.46 -10.17
N ASP A 23 4.99 5.93 -11.34
CA ASP A 23 4.37 7.25 -11.39
C ASP A 23 2.91 7.10 -11.01
N LEU A 24 2.20 8.22 -10.93
CA LEU A 24 0.81 8.21 -10.47
C LEU A 24 -0.07 7.35 -11.34
N LYS A 25 0.05 7.48 -12.66
CA LYS A 25 -0.82 6.71 -13.55
C LYS A 25 -0.58 5.22 -13.41
N THR A 26 0.66 4.82 -13.32
CA THR A 26 0.99 3.41 -13.15
C THR A 26 0.40 2.88 -11.84
N ALA A 27 0.53 3.67 -10.77
CA ALA A 27 -0.03 3.26 -9.48
C ALA A 27 -1.55 3.17 -9.54
N GLN A 28 -2.21 4.15 -10.18
CA GLN A 28 -3.65 4.12 -10.32
C GLN A 28 -4.12 2.91 -11.12
N ASP A 29 -3.40 2.60 -12.19
CA ASP A 29 -3.75 1.43 -13.00
C ASP A 29 -3.61 0.14 -12.19
N PHE A 30 -2.57 0.06 -11.38
CA PHE A 30 -2.34 -1.16 -10.60
C PHE A 30 -3.41 -1.35 -9.53
N VAL A 31 -3.75 -0.29 -8.80
CA VAL A 31 -4.73 -0.42 -7.70
C VAL A 31 -6.17 -0.35 -8.22
N GLY A 32 -6.37 0.07 -9.46
CA GLY A 32 -7.68 0.07 -10.06
C GLY A 32 -8.51 1.31 -9.80
N GLY A 33 -7.89 2.44 -9.49
CA GLY A 33 -8.63 3.66 -9.25
C GLY A 33 -7.80 4.69 -8.54
N MET A 34 -8.46 5.60 -7.84
CA MET A 34 -7.77 6.64 -7.09
C MET A 34 -6.91 6.02 -6.01
N VAL A 35 -5.75 6.60 -5.78
CA VAL A 35 -4.78 6.05 -4.84
C VAL A 35 -4.89 6.74 -3.50
N GLN A 36 -4.64 5.97 -2.47
CA GLN A 36 -4.44 6.45 -1.12
C GLN A 36 -3.07 5.93 -0.68
N GLY A 37 -2.28 6.77 -0.06
CA GLY A 37 -0.97 6.36 0.40
C GLY A 37 -0.82 6.59 1.88
N ILE A 38 -0.04 5.73 2.52
CA ILE A 38 0.26 5.89 3.92
C ILE A 38 1.72 5.58 4.16
N GLN A 39 2.38 6.44 4.93
CA GLN A 39 3.76 6.21 5.27
C GLN A 39 3.85 5.43 6.56
N PHE A 40 4.62 4.36 6.55
CA PHE A 40 4.83 3.54 7.73
C PHE A 40 5.91 4.17 8.61
N PRO A 41 5.89 3.85 9.89
CA PRO A 41 6.91 4.42 10.80
C PRO A 41 8.35 4.09 10.41
N ASN A 42 8.56 2.96 9.73
CA ASN A 42 9.91 2.59 9.30
C ASN A 42 10.35 3.32 8.03
N GLY A 43 9.47 4.15 7.46
CA GLY A 43 9.79 4.92 6.27
C GLY A 43 9.28 4.34 4.96
N ASP A 44 8.79 3.12 4.97
CA ASP A 44 8.18 2.55 3.78
C ASP A 44 6.85 3.24 3.50
N TYR A 45 6.38 3.14 2.27
CA TYR A 45 5.16 3.83 1.86
C TYR A 45 4.26 2.86 1.11
N MET A 46 3.02 2.73 1.54
CA MET A 46 2.08 1.81 0.89
C MET A 46 1.02 2.60 0.13
N ILE A 47 0.81 2.20 -1.13
CA ILE A 47 -0.21 2.79 -2.00
C ILE A 47 -1.31 1.75 -2.17
N MET A 48 -2.55 2.18 -2.03
CA MET A 48 -3.71 1.28 -2.16
C MET A 48 -4.85 2.04 -2.79
N ASN A 49 -5.91 1.34 -3.16
CA ASN A 49 -7.10 1.97 -3.72
C ASN A 49 -7.83 2.72 -2.62
N GLU A 50 -8.07 4.00 -2.86
CA GLU A 50 -8.71 4.86 -1.87
C GLU A 50 -10.11 4.37 -1.51
N GLU A 51 -10.80 3.74 -2.45
CA GLU A 51 -12.16 3.29 -2.26
C GLU A 51 -12.27 1.77 -2.22
N GLY A 52 -11.17 1.09 -1.91
CA GLY A 52 -11.17 -0.37 -1.98
C GLY A 52 -12.27 -1.04 -1.17
N LYS A 53 -12.49 -0.58 0.05
CA LYS A 53 -13.54 -1.16 0.89
C LYS A 53 -14.92 -0.81 0.38
N LEU A 54 -15.09 0.43 -0.05
CA LEU A 54 -16.38 0.89 -0.59
C LEU A 54 -16.76 0.12 -1.84
N LEU A 55 -15.77 -0.22 -2.66
CA LEU A 55 -15.99 -0.97 -3.89
C LEU A 55 -16.05 -2.48 -3.65
N ASN A 56 -15.90 -2.90 -2.39
CA ASN A 56 -15.88 -4.31 -2.03
C ASN A 56 -14.78 -5.10 -2.74
N LEU A 57 -13.63 -4.48 -2.90
CA LEU A 57 -12.50 -5.21 -3.46
C LEU A 57 -12.06 -6.28 -2.45
N PRO A 58 -11.55 -7.40 -2.94
CA PRO A 58 -11.15 -8.48 -2.03
C PRO A 58 -10.09 -8.04 -1.04
N LEU A 59 -10.12 -8.61 0.16
CA LEU A 59 -9.10 -8.37 1.15
C LEU A 59 -7.74 -8.78 0.59
N ASN A 60 -6.73 -7.97 0.84
CA ASN A 60 -5.37 -8.25 0.42
C ASN A 60 -4.61 -8.81 1.63
N PRO A 61 -4.37 -10.13 1.67
CA PRO A 61 -3.80 -10.71 2.89
C PRO A 61 -2.39 -10.24 3.19
N GLU A 62 -1.54 -10.13 2.17
CA GLU A 62 -0.16 -9.70 2.41
C GLU A 62 -0.09 -8.27 2.89
N ALA A 63 -0.82 -7.37 2.22
CA ALA A 63 -0.82 -5.98 2.62
C ALA A 63 -1.45 -5.80 4.00
N THR A 64 -2.51 -6.55 4.29
CA THR A 64 -3.17 -6.47 5.58
C THR A 64 -2.26 -6.97 6.69
N ALA A 65 -1.55 -8.08 6.46
CA ALA A 65 -0.63 -8.60 7.46
C ALA A 65 0.47 -7.60 7.76
N LEU A 66 1.00 -6.96 6.72
CA LEU A 66 2.03 -5.96 6.90
C LEU A 66 1.49 -4.74 7.65
N TRP A 67 0.29 -4.30 7.31
CA TRP A 67 -0.36 -3.19 8.00
C TRP A 67 -0.48 -3.50 9.48
N ARG A 68 -1.00 -4.67 9.81
CA ARG A 68 -1.24 -5.04 11.21
C ARG A 68 0.02 -5.26 11.99
N SER A 69 1.07 -5.75 11.34
CA SER A 69 2.34 -5.90 12.02
C SER A 69 3.00 -4.56 12.31
N THR A 70 2.69 -3.56 11.47
CA THR A 70 3.27 -2.24 11.60
C THR A 70 2.51 -1.38 12.60
N PHE A 71 1.18 -1.40 12.55
CA PHE A 71 0.36 -0.56 13.42
C PHE A 71 -0.25 -1.42 14.52
N THR A 72 0.52 -1.65 15.55
CA THR A 72 0.04 -2.45 16.68
C THR A 72 -0.70 -1.55 17.64
N LYS A 73 -1.65 -2.12 18.36
CA LYS A 73 -2.44 -1.32 19.26
C LYS A 73 -1.65 -0.72 20.42
N ASP A 74 -0.49 -1.29 20.71
CA ASP A 74 0.34 -0.76 21.78
C ASP A 74 0.92 0.59 21.42
N LYS A 75 1.08 0.87 20.12
CA LYS A 75 1.72 2.09 19.66
C LYS A 75 0.76 3.06 19.02
N TYR A 76 -0.33 2.56 18.49
CA TYR A 76 -1.23 3.40 17.69
C TYR A 76 -2.65 3.18 18.12
N LEU A 77 -3.38 4.28 18.25
CA LEU A 77 -4.77 4.21 18.68
C LEU A 77 -5.69 3.74 17.57
N PHE A 78 -5.32 3.96 16.33
CA PHE A 78 -6.16 3.53 15.22
C PHE A 78 -5.35 2.79 14.20
N GLY A 79 -6.06 2.03 13.39
CA GLY A 79 -5.48 1.38 12.24
C GLY A 79 -4.91 0.01 12.51
N TYR A 80 -4.68 -0.34 13.77
CA TYR A 80 -4.04 -1.62 14.06
C TYR A 80 -4.88 -2.81 13.63
N ASP A 81 -6.20 -2.67 13.62
CA ASP A 81 -7.11 -3.76 13.23
C ASP A 81 -7.74 -3.52 11.86
N ASP A 82 -7.26 -2.52 11.16
CA ASP A 82 -7.78 -2.22 9.84
C ASP A 82 -7.25 -3.23 8.82
N TRP A 83 -7.72 -3.15 7.60
CA TRP A 83 -7.30 -4.09 6.56
C TRP A 83 -7.22 -3.35 5.23
N VAL A 84 -6.52 -3.97 4.27
CA VAL A 84 -6.34 -3.42 2.94
C VAL A 84 -7.19 -4.23 1.97
N SER A 85 -8.00 -3.56 1.17
CA SER A 85 -8.83 -4.19 0.15
C SER A 85 -8.33 -3.82 -1.23
N GLY A 86 -8.06 -4.80 -2.05
CA GLY A 86 -7.61 -4.60 -3.42
C GLY A 86 -6.09 -4.61 -3.53
N PRO A 87 -5.59 -4.45 -4.74
CA PRO A 87 -4.14 -4.46 -4.97
C PRO A 87 -3.44 -3.32 -4.23
N ALA A 88 -2.21 -3.56 -3.82
CA ALA A 88 -1.43 -2.56 -3.10
C ALA A 88 0.02 -2.60 -3.56
N ILE A 89 0.71 -1.46 -3.42
CA ILE A 89 2.12 -1.34 -3.76
C ILE A 89 2.84 -0.87 -2.51
N LEU A 90 3.88 -1.58 -2.12
CA LEU A 90 4.73 -1.14 -1.03
C LEU A 90 6.04 -0.62 -1.62
N ILE A 91 6.35 0.63 -1.38
CA ILE A 91 7.61 1.20 -1.83
C ILE A 91 8.51 1.27 -0.61
N LYS A 92 9.62 0.51 -0.66
CA LYS A 92 10.56 0.50 0.44
C LYS A 92 11.20 1.87 0.60
N LYS A 93 11.54 2.22 1.82
CA LYS A 93 12.12 3.53 2.10
C LYS A 93 13.24 3.87 1.14
N LYS A 94 14.13 2.92 0.88
CA LYS A 94 15.29 3.16 0.01
C LYS A 94 14.90 3.43 -1.44
N ALA A 95 13.68 3.07 -1.83
CA ALA A 95 13.19 3.25 -3.19
C ALA A 95 12.34 4.51 -3.35
N LEU A 96 12.04 5.20 -2.27
CA LEU A 96 11.20 6.39 -2.34
C LEU A 96 11.98 7.56 -2.90
N LYS A 97 11.37 8.26 -3.81
CA LYS A 97 11.94 9.47 -4.38
C LYS A 97 10.88 10.56 -4.50
N ASN A 98 9.72 10.21 -5.02
CA ASN A 98 8.68 11.20 -5.29
C ASN A 98 7.43 11.04 -4.45
N TRP A 99 7.11 9.85 -4.00
CA TRP A 99 5.84 9.62 -3.35
C TRP A 99 5.78 10.24 -1.98
N ALA A 100 6.39 9.92 -1.05
CA ALA A 100 6.23 10.42 0.30
C ALA A 100 7.01 11.71 0.53
N GLN A 101 6.68 12.75 -0.22
CA GLN A 101 7.41 14.00 -0.14
C GLN A 101 7.07 14.74 1.14
N PRO A 102 8.08 15.21 1.82
CA PRO A 102 7.84 15.89 3.07
C PRO A 102 7.09 17.21 2.96
N PHE A 103 6.98 17.72 1.76
CA PHE A 103 6.30 18.97 1.63
C PHE A 103 4.85 18.84 1.98
N TYR A 104 4.35 17.67 2.04
CA TYR A 104 3.07 17.56 2.33
C TYR A 104 2.82 17.93 3.65
N PRO A 105 3.30 17.83 4.23
CA PRO A 105 2.76 17.98 5.38
C PRO A 105 2.86 19.18 5.96
N ARG A 106 2.98 19.55 5.43
CA ARG A 106 2.99 20.22 5.92
C ARG A 106 2.50 20.92 6.54
N ARG A 107 2.37 20.65 6.58
CA ARG A 107 1.88 21.12 7.09
C ARG A 107 1.94 21.64 7.61
#